data_45ebec1139129c136fc97ece796320fb
#
_entry.id   45ebec1139129c136fc97ece796320fb
#
_cell.length_a   1.000
_cell.length_b   1.000
_cell.length_c   1.000
_cell.angle_alpha   90.00
_cell.angle_beta   90.00
_cell.angle_gamma   90.00
#
_symmetry.space_group_name_H-M   'P 1'
#
loop_
_entity.id
_entity.type
_entity.pdbx_description
1 polymer ?
#
loop_
_entity_poly.entity_id
_entity_poly.type
_entity_poly.pdbx_seq_one_letter_code
_entity_poly.pdbx_strand_id
1 'polypeptide(L)'
;KKIKVKKYVPCSHCHGSGAEGSEGVKTCDTCKGSGVVTRIANTILGQMQTQTTCPTCGGEGKIVVKKCTECNGEGVVRDDEIITINIPAGVAEGMQLSMNGKGNAARHGGINGDLLILIEEEPHPELIRDENDLLYNLLLSVPQAALGATVEVPTIDGKAKLKIEPGTQPGKVLRLRNKGLPSINSYGTGDLLVNVSVYIPETLSSTEKETLNGLENSPNFQPNKTMKEKIFSKFKHFFD
;
A
#
# COMPACT_ATOMS: atom_id res chain seq x y z
N LYS A 1 0.20 12.46 2.24
CA LYS A 1 -0.48 12.36 3.55
C LYS A 1 0.42 12.88 4.67
N LYS A 2 -0.17 13.52 5.68
CA LYS A 2 0.57 13.89 6.91
C LYS A 2 0.15 12.93 8.02
N ILE A 3 1.13 12.30 8.64
CA ILE A 3 0.89 11.41 9.78
C ILE A 3 1.62 11.93 11.01
N LYS A 4 1.06 11.68 12.18
CA LYS A 4 1.66 11.97 13.47
C LYS A 4 2.26 10.67 14.02
N VAL A 5 3.57 10.65 14.20
CA VAL A 5 4.29 9.46 14.64
C VAL A 5 4.96 9.74 15.97
N LYS A 6 4.71 8.90 16.96
CA LYS A 6 5.37 8.97 18.26
C LYS A 6 6.68 8.20 18.23
N LYS A 7 7.79 8.92 18.28
CA LYS A 7 9.14 8.36 18.17
C LYS A 7 10.15 9.09 19.05
N TYR A 8 11.37 8.61 19.08
CA TYR A 8 12.46 9.37 19.66
C TYR A 8 12.89 10.47 18.69
N VAL A 9 12.93 11.70 19.20
CA VAL A 9 13.40 12.90 18.48
C VAL A 9 14.61 13.50 19.24
N PRO A 10 15.47 14.28 18.59
CA PRO A 10 16.54 14.98 19.28
C PRO A 10 15.95 15.89 20.37
N CYS A 11 16.52 15.85 21.54
CA CYS A 11 16.10 16.71 22.64
C CYS A 11 16.23 18.17 22.24
N SER A 12 15.15 18.94 22.38
CA SER A 12 15.10 20.36 22.00
C SER A 12 16.06 21.25 22.82
N HIS A 13 16.28 20.87 24.09
CA HIS A 13 17.14 21.64 25.01
C HIS A 13 18.64 21.47 24.69
N CYS A 14 19.10 20.26 24.45
CA CYS A 14 20.51 19.98 24.18
C CYS A 14 20.84 19.71 22.70
N HIS A 15 19.86 19.79 21.81
CA HIS A 15 19.99 19.52 20.36
C HIS A 15 20.68 18.19 20.04
N GLY A 16 20.36 17.16 20.84
CA GLY A 16 20.88 15.82 20.63
C GLY A 16 22.21 15.49 21.34
N SER A 17 22.89 16.46 21.96
CA SER A 17 24.20 16.23 22.58
C SER A 17 24.14 15.43 23.90
N GLY A 18 22.99 15.41 24.57
CA GLY A 18 22.82 14.82 25.88
C GLY A 18 23.44 15.64 27.04
N ALA A 19 24.08 16.78 26.74
CA ALA A 19 24.80 17.59 27.70
C ALA A 19 24.10 18.90 28.01
N GLU A 20 24.29 19.41 29.21
CA GLU A 20 23.86 20.73 29.62
C GLU A 20 24.87 21.78 29.12
N GLY A 21 24.51 22.51 28.08
CA GLY A 21 25.35 23.51 27.43
C GLY A 21 26.57 22.94 26.71
N SER A 22 27.37 23.83 26.13
CA SER A 22 28.55 23.45 25.32
C SER A 22 29.71 22.89 26.17
N GLU A 23 29.80 23.26 27.43
CA GLU A 23 30.84 22.78 28.36
C GLU A 23 30.52 21.43 29.00
N GLY A 24 29.29 20.94 28.81
CA GLY A 24 28.84 19.66 29.34
C GLY A 24 29.41 18.43 28.60
N VAL A 25 30.10 18.64 27.49
CA VAL A 25 30.76 17.57 26.70
C VAL A 25 32.27 17.77 26.74
N LYS A 26 33.00 16.70 27.05
CA LYS A 26 34.48 16.69 26.98
C LYS A 26 34.96 15.59 26.04
N THR A 27 36.12 15.83 25.42
CA THR A 27 36.80 14.80 24.64
C THR A 27 37.23 13.65 25.54
N CYS A 28 37.04 12.43 25.13
CA CYS A 28 37.40 11.25 25.90
C CYS A 28 38.93 11.16 26.06
N ASP A 29 39.42 11.21 27.30
CA ASP A 29 40.87 11.19 27.57
C ASP A 29 41.52 9.86 27.19
N THR A 30 40.78 8.75 27.21
CA THR A 30 41.29 7.41 26.91
C THR A 30 41.59 7.23 25.41
N CYS A 31 40.72 7.70 24.53
CA CYS A 31 40.89 7.55 23.07
C CYS A 31 41.23 8.89 22.39
N LYS A 32 41.30 9.98 23.14
CA LYS A 32 41.60 11.35 22.63
C LYS A 32 40.69 11.78 21.48
N GLY A 33 39.42 11.33 21.51
CA GLY A 33 38.42 11.67 20.50
C GLY A 33 38.27 10.65 19.37
N SER A 34 39.17 9.66 19.26
CA SER A 34 39.11 8.68 18.15
C SER A 34 37.96 7.64 18.25
N GLY A 35 37.38 7.47 19.42
CA GLY A 35 36.34 6.46 19.66
C GLY A 35 36.87 5.03 19.73
N VAL A 36 38.12 4.79 19.36
CA VAL A 36 38.75 3.45 19.35
C VAL A 36 40.07 3.46 20.11
N VAL A 37 40.43 2.33 20.69
CA VAL A 37 41.73 2.09 21.33
C VAL A 37 42.41 0.95 20.63
N THR A 38 43.70 1.14 20.39
CA THR A 38 44.55 0.11 19.78
C THR A 38 45.12 -0.78 20.88
N ARG A 39 44.92 -2.08 20.77
CA ARG A 39 45.57 -3.10 21.63
C ARG A 39 46.54 -3.92 20.84
N ILE A 40 47.72 -4.15 21.42
CA ILE A 40 48.72 -5.04 20.83
C ILE A 40 48.56 -6.38 21.56
N ALA A 41 48.20 -7.41 20.78
CA ALA A 41 48.14 -8.79 21.27
C ALA A 41 49.33 -9.56 20.74
N ASN A 42 50.12 -10.20 21.62
CA ASN A 42 51.17 -11.09 21.24
C ASN A 42 50.56 -12.46 20.88
N THR A 43 50.70 -12.88 19.64
CA THR A 43 50.26 -14.20 19.16
C THR A 43 51.47 -15.06 18.77
N ILE A 44 51.24 -16.35 18.56
CA ILE A 44 52.28 -17.30 18.09
C ILE A 44 52.85 -16.89 16.71
N LEU A 45 52.15 -16.04 15.96
CA LEU A 45 52.56 -15.52 14.64
C LEU A 45 53.18 -14.11 14.73
N GLY A 46 53.39 -13.58 15.94
CA GLY A 46 53.95 -12.25 16.15
C GLY A 46 52.95 -11.29 16.82
N GLN A 47 53.29 -10.01 16.83
CA GLN A 47 52.47 -8.97 17.40
C GLN A 47 51.34 -8.61 16.42
N MET A 48 50.10 -8.76 16.87
CA MET A 48 48.93 -8.29 16.16
C MET A 48 48.38 -7.00 16.82
N GLN A 49 48.13 -5.99 16.00
CA GLN A 49 47.52 -4.75 16.40
C GLN A 49 46.04 -4.81 16.11
N THR A 50 45.20 -4.78 17.13
CA THR A 50 43.74 -4.81 17.00
C THR A 50 43.14 -3.48 17.50
N GLN A 51 42.21 -2.96 16.76
CA GLN A 51 41.41 -1.81 17.19
C GLN A 51 40.10 -2.28 17.85
N THR A 52 39.82 -1.77 19.04
CA THR A 52 38.59 -2.08 19.76
C THR A 52 37.88 -0.77 20.12
N THR A 53 36.58 -0.82 20.24
CA THR A 53 35.76 0.31 20.72
C THR A 53 36.29 0.78 22.09
N CYS A 54 36.44 2.08 22.26
CA CYS A 54 36.90 2.67 23.51
C CYS A 54 35.91 2.34 24.64
N PRO A 55 36.34 1.64 25.71
CA PRO A 55 35.43 1.24 26.79
C PRO A 55 34.93 2.40 27.62
N THR A 56 35.64 3.54 27.61
CA THR A 56 35.28 4.72 28.42
C THR A 56 34.16 5.54 27.78
N CYS A 57 34.16 5.72 26.50
CA CYS A 57 33.14 6.50 25.76
C CYS A 57 32.23 5.65 24.89
N GLY A 58 32.36 4.31 24.84
CA GLY A 58 31.54 3.44 24.05
C GLY A 58 31.64 3.66 22.53
N GLY A 59 32.73 4.28 22.05
CA GLY A 59 32.95 4.59 20.65
C GLY A 59 32.63 6.03 20.24
N GLU A 60 32.02 6.81 21.10
CA GLU A 60 31.57 8.19 20.78
C GLU A 60 32.72 9.21 20.72
N GLY A 61 33.88 8.91 21.27
CA GLY A 61 35.02 9.84 21.32
C GLY A 61 34.84 10.99 22.32
N LYS A 62 33.66 11.17 22.87
CA LYS A 62 33.28 12.23 23.79
C LYS A 62 32.60 11.64 25.04
N ILE A 63 32.58 12.40 26.12
CA ILE A 63 31.96 12.01 27.38
C ILE A 63 31.08 13.17 27.85
N VAL A 64 29.85 12.86 28.25
CA VAL A 64 28.92 13.81 28.84
C VAL A 64 29.27 13.95 30.33
N VAL A 65 29.79 15.10 30.73
CA VAL A 65 30.17 15.40 32.11
C VAL A 65 29.00 15.99 32.91
N LYS A 66 28.24 16.89 32.25
CA LYS A 66 27.04 17.47 32.86
C LYS A 66 25.84 17.06 32.00
N LYS A 67 24.99 16.21 32.54
CA LYS A 67 23.83 15.67 31.84
C LYS A 67 22.76 16.73 31.63
N CYS A 68 22.14 16.76 30.46
CA CYS A 68 20.95 17.54 30.17
C CYS A 68 19.80 17.08 31.07
N THR A 69 19.11 18.03 31.66
CA THR A 69 18.02 17.76 32.63
C THR A 69 16.75 17.19 31.94
N GLU A 70 16.48 17.55 30.69
CA GLU A 70 15.30 17.08 29.98
C GLU A 70 15.43 15.64 29.47
N CYS A 71 16.57 15.29 28.90
CA CYS A 71 16.79 13.96 28.34
C CYS A 71 17.64 13.04 29.24
N ASN A 72 18.02 13.48 30.44
CA ASN A 72 18.86 12.76 31.41
C ASN A 72 20.18 12.23 30.81
N GLY A 73 20.72 12.96 29.84
CA GLY A 73 21.98 12.61 29.20
C GLY A 73 21.85 11.77 27.92
N GLU A 74 20.66 11.34 27.54
CA GLU A 74 20.45 10.49 26.38
C GLU A 74 20.52 11.24 25.02
N GLY A 75 20.31 12.56 25.02
CA GLY A 75 20.26 13.39 23.82
C GLY A 75 18.96 13.27 23.03
N VAL A 76 18.08 12.31 23.39
CA VAL A 76 16.80 12.07 22.71
C VAL A 76 15.66 12.04 23.72
N VAL A 77 14.47 12.45 23.26
CA VAL A 77 13.22 12.39 24.02
C VAL A 77 12.14 11.74 23.16
N ARG A 78 11.13 11.17 23.81
CA ARG A 78 10.00 10.57 23.10
C ARG A 78 8.95 11.64 22.87
N ASP A 79 8.71 12.01 21.62
CA ASP A 79 7.76 13.05 21.24
C ASP A 79 7.05 12.71 19.94
N ASP A 80 6.02 13.48 19.61
CA ASP A 80 5.21 13.34 18.43
C ASP A 80 5.77 14.20 17.29
N GLU A 81 6.15 13.57 16.19
CA GLU A 81 6.59 14.28 14.97
C GLU A 81 5.58 14.12 13.84
N ILE A 82 5.24 15.24 13.18
CA ILE A 82 4.39 15.21 11.98
C ILE A 82 5.28 14.97 10.76
N ILE A 83 5.07 13.84 10.09
CA ILE A 83 5.82 13.43 8.92
C ILE A 83 4.90 13.50 7.70
N THR A 84 5.37 14.14 6.63
CA THR A 84 4.68 14.15 5.34
C THR A 84 5.17 12.98 4.51
N ILE A 85 4.23 12.11 4.08
CA ILE A 85 4.50 10.94 3.27
C ILE A 85 3.91 11.17 1.88
N ASN A 86 4.73 10.95 0.85
CA ASN A 86 4.27 10.86 -0.52
C ASN A 86 4.02 9.40 -0.86
N ILE A 87 2.73 9.05 -1.02
CA ILE A 87 2.31 7.71 -1.41
C ILE A 87 2.14 7.71 -2.92
N PRO A 88 2.94 6.93 -3.68
CA PRO A 88 2.76 6.82 -5.13
C PRO A 88 1.40 6.24 -5.47
N ALA A 89 0.80 6.69 -6.58
CA ALA A 89 -0.42 6.07 -7.08
C ALA A 89 -0.13 4.63 -7.53
N GLY A 90 -1.07 3.72 -7.30
CA GLY A 90 -0.92 2.31 -7.66
C GLY A 90 -0.25 1.43 -6.61
N VAL A 91 0.18 1.97 -5.45
CA VAL A 91 0.68 1.13 -4.35
C VAL A 91 -0.31 0.03 -4.01
N ALA A 92 0.19 -1.16 -3.70
CA ALA A 92 -0.61 -2.32 -3.36
C ALA A 92 -0.42 -2.72 -1.90
N GLU A 93 -1.34 -3.55 -1.42
CA GLU A 93 -1.25 -4.16 -0.09
C GLU A 93 0.07 -4.90 0.10
N GLY A 94 0.63 -4.81 1.30
CA GLY A 94 1.91 -5.43 1.65
C GLY A 94 3.15 -4.70 1.12
N MET A 95 3.00 -3.66 0.31
CA MET A 95 4.14 -2.85 -0.10
C MET A 95 4.69 -2.04 1.05
N GLN A 96 6.02 -1.90 1.09
CA GLN A 96 6.73 -1.18 2.13
C GLN A 96 7.39 0.06 1.54
N LEU A 97 7.09 1.22 2.12
CA LEU A 97 7.76 2.48 1.81
C LEU A 97 8.82 2.74 2.89
N SER A 98 10.03 3.10 2.48
CA SER A 98 11.12 3.48 3.38
C SER A 98 11.38 4.98 3.28
N MET A 99 11.44 5.64 4.44
CA MET A 99 11.83 7.05 4.55
C MET A 99 13.13 7.14 5.35
N ASN A 100 14.23 7.40 4.64
CA ASN A 100 15.57 7.45 5.22
C ASN A 100 15.69 8.55 6.26
N GLY A 101 16.25 8.21 7.43
CA GLY A 101 16.50 9.13 8.52
C GLY A 101 15.25 9.68 9.21
N LYS A 102 14.05 9.17 8.90
CA LYS A 102 12.76 9.58 9.51
C LYS A 102 12.30 8.67 10.64
N GLY A 103 13.05 7.62 10.95
CA GLY A 103 12.82 6.76 12.11
C GLY A 103 13.22 7.42 13.45
N ASN A 104 13.54 6.61 14.44
CA ASN A 104 14.00 7.10 15.73
C ASN A 104 15.33 7.84 15.61
N ALA A 105 15.45 8.96 16.32
CA ALA A 105 16.71 9.66 16.46
C ALA A 105 17.71 8.78 17.22
N ALA A 106 18.95 8.81 16.76
CA ALA A 106 20.06 8.18 17.48
C ALA A 106 20.52 9.06 18.65
N ARG A 107 21.00 8.40 19.70
CA ARG A 107 21.56 9.10 20.85
C ARG A 107 22.82 9.90 20.45
N HIS A 108 23.07 10.96 21.17
CA HIS A 108 24.29 11.79 21.05
C HIS A 108 24.60 12.27 19.64
N GLY A 109 23.54 12.55 18.83
CA GLY A 109 23.68 13.10 17.48
C GLY A 109 24.15 12.10 16.43
N GLY A 110 23.95 10.80 16.68
CA GLY A 110 24.22 9.75 15.68
C GLY A 110 23.24 9.80 14.49
N ILE A 111 23.39 8.86 13.58
CA ILE A 111 22.54 8.75 12.38
C ILE A 111 21.18 8.17 12.78
N ASN A 112 20.12 8.87 12.44
CA ASN A 112 18.76 8.41 12.68
C ASN A 112 18.45 7.15 11.85
N GLY A 113 17.61 6.29 12.42
CA GLY A 113 17.09 5.15 11.70
C GLY A 113 16.07 5.54 10.61
N ASP A 114 15.66 4.58 9.80
CA ASP A 114 14.65 4.77 8.77
C ASP A 114 13.25 4.50 9.32
N LEU A 115 12.25 5.16 8.75
CA LEU A 115 10.85 4.90 9.00
C LEU A 115 10.35 3.96 7.90
N LEU A 116 9.90 2.78 8.31
CA LEU A 116 9.27 1.80 7.43
C LEU A 116 7.76 1.91 7.55
N ILE A 117 7.08 2.03 6.42
CA ILE A 117 5.64 2.21 6.33
C ILE A 117 5.08 1.05 5.53
N LEU A 118 4.29 0.21 6.19
CA LEU A 118 3.55 -0.87 5.53
C LEU A 118 2.23 -0.32 4.99
N ILE A 119 1.92 -0.65 3.75
CA ILE A 119 0.67 -0.28 3.11
C ILE A 119 -0.35 -1.38 3.34
N GLU A 120 -1.53 -0.98 3.84
CA GLU A 120 -2.72 -1.80 3.92
C GLU A 120 -3.79 -1.19 3.03
N GLU A 121 -4.51 -2.03 2.27
CA GLU A 121 -5.53 -1.59 1.33
C GLU A 121 -6.91 -1.71 1.98
N GLU A 122 -7.67 -0.62 1.99
CA GLU A 122 -9.06 -0.64 2.42
C GLU A 122 -9.94 -1.18 1.27
N PRO A 123 -10.81 -2.17 1.53
CA PRO A 123 -11.68 -2.71 0.50
C PRO A 123 -12.66 -1.65 -0.02
N HIS A 124 -12.76 -1.54 -1.34
CA HIS A 124 -13.76 -0.67 -1.97
C HIS A 124 -15.12 -1.37 -2.04
N PRO A 125 -16.25 -0.67 -1.81
CA PRO A 125 -17.57 -1.30 -1.77
C PRO A 125 -18.03 -1.92 -3.10
N GLU A 126 -17.56 -1.43 -4.23
CA GLU A 126 -18.03 -1.85 -5.57
C GLU A 126 -16.92 -2.36 -6.49
N LEU A 127 -15.65 -1.99 -6.25
CA LEU A 127 -14.52 -2.34 -7.11
C LEU A 127 -13.62 -3.33 -6.39
N ILE A 128 -13.21 -4.37 -7.10
CA ILE A 128 -12.23 -5.36 -6.65
C ILE A 128 -10.96 -5.13 -7.43
N ARG A 129 -9.84 -5.07 -6.74
CA ARG A 129 -8.52 -4.94 -7.35
C ARG A 129 -7.99 -6.30 -7.79
N ASP A 130 -7.48 -6.36 -9.01
CA ASP A 130 -6.73 -7.49 -9.55
C ASP A 130 -5.43 -6.93 -10.16
N GLU A 131 -4.34 -6.92 -9.38
CA GLU A 131 -3.08 -6.24 -9.71
C GLU A 131 -3.28 -4.75 -10.06
N ASN A 132 -3.18 -4.40 -11.36
CA ASN A 132 -3.43 -3.06 -11.86
C ASN A 132 -4.82 -2.92 -12.50
N ASP A 133 -5.52 -4.02 -12.73
CA ASP A 133 -6.87 -4.01 -13.24
C ASP A 133 -7.88 -3.88 -12.09
N LEU A 134 -9.07 -3.42 -12.43
CA LEU A 134 -10.20 -3.36 -11.53
C LEU A 134 -11.33 -4.23 -12.06
N LEU A 135 -12.00 -4.93 -11.16
CA LEU A 135 -13.16 -5.75 -11.47
C LEU A 135 -14.40 -5.07 -10.91
N TYR A 136 -15.43 -4.98 -11.73
CA TYR A 136 -16.76 -4.49 -11.36
C TYR A 136 -17.82 -5.46 -11.82
N ASN A 137 -18.81 -5.74 -10.97
CA ASN A 137 -19.97 -6.55 -11.36
C ASN A 137 -21.17 -5.64 -11.66
N LEU A 138 -21.49 -5.53 -12.94
CA LEU A 138 -22.63 -4.74 -13.43
C LEU A 138 -23.88 -5.59 -13.43
N LEU A 139 -24.87 -5.21 -12.64
CA LEU A 139 -26.17 -5.88 -12.60
C LEU A 139 -27.16 -5.15 -13.53
N LEU A 140 -27.56 -5.81 -14.59
CA LEU A 140 -28.55 -5.31 -15.53
C LEU A 140 -29.93 -5.93 -15.27
N SER A 141 -30.99 -5.22 -15.57
CA SER A 141 -32.33 -5.83 -15.69
C SER A 141 -32.44 -6.64 -16.97
N VAL A 142 -33.37 -7.61 -17.02
CA VAL A 142 -33.66 -8.39 -18.23
C VAL A 142 -33.95 -7.49 -19.45
N PRO A 143 -34.80 -6.45 -19.36
CA PRO A 143 -35.01 -5.53 -20.48
C PRO A 143 -33.75 -4.79 -20.93
N GLN A 144 -32.92 -4.33 -20.00
CA GLN A 144 -31.67 -3.64 -20.36
C GLN A 144 -30.69 -4.56 -21.09
N ALA A 145 -30.57 -5.82 -20.67
CA ALA A 145 -29.70 -6.80 -21.33
C ALA A 145 -30.25 -7.19 -22.72
N ALA A 146 -31.57 -7.31 -22.87
CA ALA A 146 -32.22 -7.69 -24.11
C ALA A 146 -32.25 -6.56 -25.17
N LEU A 147 -32.64 -5.36 -24.77
CA LEU A 147 -32.86 -4.20 -25.65
C LEU A 147 -31.59 -3.35 -25.83
N GLY A 148 -30.62 -3.53 -24.95
CA GLY A 148 -29.47 -2.64 -24.85
C GLY A 148 -29.79 -1.40 -24.01
N ALA A 149 -28.75 -0.83 -23.42
CA ALA A 149 -28.87 0.35 -22.56
C ALA A 149 -27.56 1.14 -22.55
N THR A 150 -27.62 2.37 -22.07
CA THR A 150 -26.41 3.09 -21.63
C THR A 150 -26.47 3.19 -20.12
N VAL A 151 -25.46 2.63 -19.46
CA VAL A 151 -25.37 2.57 -18.00
C VAL A 151 -24.14 3.33 -17.52
N GLU A 152 -24.18 3.78 -16.28
CA GLU A 152 -23.00 4.36 -15.63
C GLU A 152 -22.31 3.30 -14.76
N VAL A 153 -21.00 3.21 -14.89
CA VAL A 153 -20.17 2.31 -14.08
C VAL A 153 -19.19 3.15 -13.26
N PRO A 154 -18.92 2.76 -12.00
CA PRO A 154 -17.95 3.46 -11.15
C PRO A 154 -16.54 3.28 -11.71
N THR A 155 -15.72 4.32 -11.57
CA THR A 155 -14.30 4.33 -11.86
C THR A 155 -13.58 5.05 -10.74
N ILE A 156 -12.25 4.97 -10.67
CA ILE A 156 -11.47 5.69 -9.65
C ILE A 156 -11.70 7.21 -9.72
N ASP A 157 -11.83 7.75 -10.93
CA ASP A 157 -11.98 9.18 -11.16
C ASP A 157 -13.44 9.66 -11.12
N GLY A 158 -14.39 8.77 -10.84
CA GLY A 158 -15.82 9.08 -10.84
C GLY A 158 -16.66 8.01 -11.54
N LYS A 159 -17.36 8.37 -12.64
CA LYS A 159 -18.25 7.46 -13.38
C LYS A 159 -17.94 7.49 -14.87
N ALA A 160 -18.03 6.35 -15.52
CA ALA A 160 -17.95 6.23 -16.97
C ALA A 160 -19.27 5.73 -17.55
N LYS A 161 -19.66 6.23 -18.74
CA LYS A 161 -20.82 5.72 -19.47
C LYS A 161 -20.40 4.50 -20.29
N LEU A 162 -21.12 3.40 -20.13
CA LEU A 162 -20.92 2.16 -20.85
C LEU A 162 -22.15 1.82 -21.66
N LYS A 163 -21.96 1.65 -22.97
CA LYS A 163 -23.03 1.21 -23.87
C LYS A 163 -23.12 -0.32 -23.84
N ILE A 164 -24.28 -0.81 -23.49
CA ILE A 164 -24.63 -2.23 -23.54
C ILE A 164 -25.35 -2.52 -24.84
N GLU A 165 -24.82 -3.46 -25.60
CA GLU A 165 -25.44 -3.86 -26.87
C GLU A 165 -26.66 -4.75 -26.63
N PRO A 166 -27.69 -4.68 -27.48
CA PRO A 166 -28.84 -5.58 -27.40
C PRO A 166 -28.42 -7.05 -27.42
N GLY A 167 -29.09 -7.88 -26.59
CA GLY A 167 -28.80 -9.30 -26.49
C GLY A 167 -27.51 -9.63 -25.75
N THR A 168 -26.99 -8.71 -24.93
CA THR A 168 -25.82 -8.96 -24.08
C THR A 168 -26.12 -10.07 -23.08
N GLN A 169 -25.32 -11.14 -23.12
CA GLN A 169 -25.48 -12.31 -22.26
C GLN A 169 -24.81 -12.11 -20.89
N PRO A 170 -25.34 -12.72 -19.81
CA PRO A 170 -24.68 -12.75 -18.52
C PRO A 170 -23.31 -13.45 -18.62
N GLY A 171 -22.35 -13.00 -17.79
CA GLY A 171 -20.97 -13.48 -17.81
C GLY A 171 -20.12 -12.93 -18.97
N LYS A 172 -20.66 -11.96 -19.76
CA LYS A 172 -19.84 -11.19 -20.70
C LYS A 172 -18.99 -10.19 -19.94
N VAL A 173 -17.68 -10.17 -20.18
CA VAL A 173 -16.78 -9.18 -19.62
C VAL A 173 -16.55 -8.06 -20.64
N LEU A 174 -16.84 -6.84 -20.24
CA LEU A 174 -16.61 -5.62 -21.03
C LEU A 174 -15.39 -4.89 -20.46
N ARG A 175 -14.47 -4.49 -21.33
CA ARG A 175 -13.20 -3.89 -20.95
C ARG A 175 -13.21 -2.39 -21.24
N LEU A 176 -13.03 -1.57 -20.19
CA LEU A 176 -12.79 -0.15 -20.32
C LEU A 176 -11.28 0.10 -20.16
N ARG A 177 -10.63 0.40 -21.28
CA ARG A 177 -9.18 0.58 -21.31
C ARG A 177 -8.72 1.79 -20.50
N ASN A 178 -7.57 1.65 -19.81
CA ASN A 178 -6.95 2.70 -19.00
C ASN A 178 -7.87 3.26 -17.89
N LYS A 179 -8.78 2.43 -17.34
CA LYS A 179 -9.67 2.78 -16.23
C LYS A 179 -9.40 1.97 -14.97
N GLY A 180 -8.28 1.25 -14.94
CA GLY A 180 -7.74 0.59 -13.76
C GLY A 180 -6.79 1.48 -12.97
N LEU A 181 -5.83 0.84 -12.27
CA LEU A 181 -4.81 1.48 -11.43
C LEU A 181 -3.54 1.76 -12.22
N PRO A 182 -2.83 2.86 -11.93
CA PRO A 182 -1.52 3.09 -12.51
C PRO A 182 -0.51 2.06 -11.98
N SER A 183 0.44 1.67 -12.83
CA SER A 183 1.54 0.79 -12.44
C SER A 183 2.64 1.58 -11.76
N ILE A 184 3.20 1.04 -10.65
CA ILE A 184 4.34 1.65 -9.95
C ILE A 184 5.66 1.39 -10.68
N ASN A 185 5.83 0.19 -11.23
CA ASN A 185 7.10 -0.29 -11.77
C ASN A 185 7.19 -0.22 -13.29
N SER A 186 6.11 0.19 -13.97
CA SER A 186 6.05 0.30 -15.43
C SER A 186 5.20 1.47 -15.86
N TYR A 187 5.32 1.85 -17.14
CA TYR A 187 4.43 2.84 -17.73
C TYR A 187 3.09 2.19 -18.07
N GLY A 188 2.00 2.85 -17.72
CA GLY A 188 0.65 2.46 -18.09
C GLY A 188 -0.31 2.42 -16.92
N THR A 189 -1.56 2.24 -17.29
CA THR A 189 -2.71 2.10 -16.38
C THR A 189 -3.41 0.81 -16.75
N GLY A 190 -3.83 0.05 -15.76
CA GLY A 190 -4.66 -1.13 -15.98
C GLY A 190 -6.04 -0.77 -16.53
N ASP A 191 -6.87 -1.76 -16.72
CA ASP A 191 -8.20 -1.64 -17.27
C ASP A 191 -9.28 -1.85 -16.20
N LEU A 192 -10.49 -1.39 -16.47
CA LEU A 192 -11.67 -1.77 -15.70
C LEU A 192 -12.41 -2.89 -16.44
N LEU A 193 -12.47 -4.06 -15.84
CA LEU A 193 -13.16 -5.24 -16.34
C LEU A 193 -14.56 -5.29 -15.72
N VAL A 194 -15.57 -5.08 -16.54
CA VAL A 194 -16.97 -5.05 -16.13
C VAL A 194 -17.62 -6.39 -16.48
N ASN A 195 -17.83 -7.22 -15.46
CA ASN A 195 -18.59 -8.45 -15.59
C ASN A 195 -20.09 -8.15 -15.61
N VAL A 196 -20.79 -8.62 -16.63
CA VAL A 196 -22.24 -8.42 -16.77
C VAL A 196 -22.99 -9.53 -16.07
N SER A 197 -23.82 -9.17 -15.09
CA SER A 197 -24.81 -10.03 -14.46
C SER A 197 -26.22 -9.56 -14.83
N VAL A 198 -27.18 -10.47 -14.89
CA VAL A 198 -28.57 -10.14 -15.17
C VAL A 198 -29.42 -10.48 -13.97
N TYR A 199 -30.15 -9.49 -13.47
CA TYR A 199 -31.09 -9.65 -12.36
C TYR A 199 -32.39 -10.27 -12.85
N ILE A 200 -32.73 -11.41 -12.28
CA ILE A 200 -34.05 -12.04 -12.48
C ILE A 200 -34.90 -11.69 -11.26
N PRO A 201 -36.09 -11.07 -11.46
CA PRO A 201 -36.96 -10.71 -10.35
C PRO A 201 -37.44 -11.93 -9.55
N GLU A 202 -37.31 -11.84 -8.23
CA GLU A 202 -37.79 -12.90 -7.31
C GLU A 202 -39.32 -12.92 -7.18
N THR A 203 -39.96 -11.75 -7.32
CA THR A 203 -41.41 -11.58 -7.20
C THR A 203 -41.93 -10.81 -8.40
N LEU A 204 -43.07 -11.23 -8.93
CA LEU A 204 -43.71 -10.65 -10.09
C LEU A 204 -45.20 -10.37 -9.79
N SER A 205 -45.73 -9.25 -10.26
CA SER A 205 -47.14 -8.94 -10.29
C SER A 205 -47.88 -9.83 -11.33
N SER A 206 -49.20 -9.86 -11.25
CA SER A 206 -50.03 -10.62 -12.20
C SER A 206 -49.79 -10.19 -13.66
N THR A 207 -49.71 -8.91 -13.91
CA THR A 207 -49.52 -8.32 -15.24
C THR A 207 -48.11 -8.66 -15.80
N GLU A 208 -47.08 -8.67 -14.98
CA GLU A 208 -45.74 -9.04 -15.39
C GLU A 208 -45.66 -10.52 -15.72
N LYS A 209 -46.32 -11.39 -14.92
CA LYS A 209 -46.43 -12.83 -15.23
C LYS A 209 -47.11 -13.10 -16.55
N GLU A 210 -48.24 -12.42 -16.82
CA GLU A 210 -48.95 -12.54 -18.10
C GLU A 210 -48.08 -12.12 -19.28
N THR A 211 -47.34 -11.01 -19.14
CA THR A 211 -46.41 -10.54 -20.16
C THR A 211 -45.31 -11.56 -20.47
N LEU A 212 -44.67 -12.08 -19.42
CA LEU A 212 -43.62 -13.08 -19.55
C LEU A 212 -44.13 -14.40 -20.13
N ASN A 213 -45.29 -14.87 -19.69
CA ASN A 213 -45.94 -16.08 -20.27
C ASN A 213 -46.24 -15.88 -21.74
N GLY A 214 -46.65 -14.68 -22.19
CA GLY A 214 -46.85 -14.36 -23.58
C GLY A 214 -45.57 -14.46 -24.44
N LEU A 215 -44.40 -14.27 -23.84
CA LEU A 215 -43.10 -14.38 -24.50
C LEU A 215 -42.50 -15.79 -24.45
N GLU A 216 -42.99 -16.67 -23.59
CA GLU A 216 -42.43 -18.01 -23.38
C GLU A 216 -42.30 -18.84 -24.67
N ASN A 217 -43.32 -18.76 -25.53
CA ASN A 217 -43.36 -19.49 -26.83
C ASN A 217 -42.78 -18.69 -27.99
N SER A 218 -42.24 -17.49 -27.75
CA SER A 218 -41.60 -16.70 -28.80
C SER A 218 -40.29 -17.34 -29.22
N PRO A 219 -40.07 -17.53 -30.57
CA PRO A 219 -38.85 -18.17 -31.07
C PRO A 219 -37.54 -17.51 -30.60
N ASN A 220 -37.56 -16.20 -30.38
CA ASN A 220 -36.37 -15.45 -29.92
C ASN A 220 -36.10 -15.60 -28.43
N PHE A 221 -37.08 -16.03 -27.62
CA PHE A 221 -36.93 -16.28 -26.20
C PHE A 221 -36.56 -17.75 -25.87
N GLN A 222 -36.55 -18.62 -26.90
CA GLN A 222 -36.10 -20.00 -26.75
C GLN A 222 -34.62 -20.14 -27.05
N PRO A 223 -33.83 -20.82 -26.19
CA PRO A 223 -32.40 -21.01 -26.40
C PRO A 223 -32.18 -21.91 -27.63
N ASN A 224 -31.56 -21.37 -28.66
CA ASN A 224 -31.25 -22.09 -29.90
C ASN A 224 -30.04 -23.03 -29.71
N LYS A 225 -29.81 -23.96 -30.65
CA LYS A 225 -28.74 -24.97 -30.60
C LYS A 225 -27.34 -24.31 -30.49
N THR A 226 -27.07 -23.27 -31.26
CA THR A 226 -25.79 -22.54 -31.25
C THR A 226 -25.51 -21.90 -29.90
N MET A 227 -26.53 -21.38 -29.23
CA MET A 227 -26.37 -20.77 -27.91
C MET A 227 -26.07 -21.81 -26.84
N LYS A 228 -26.76 -22.97 -26.89
CA LYS A 228 -26.49 -24.10 -26.02
C LYS A 228 -25.04 -24.59 -26.14
N GLU A 229 -24.53 -24.72 -27.38
CA GLU A 229 -23.15 -25.12 -27.68
C GLU A 229 -22.13 -24.09 -27.14
N LYS A 230 -22.38 -22.79 -27.32
CA LYS A 230 -21.52 -21.73 -26.77
C LYS A 230 -21.46 -21.75 -25.26
N ILE A 231 -22.60 -21.91 -24.59
CA ILE A 231 -22.67 -21.98 -23.13
C ILE A 231 -21.95 -23.23 -22.64
N PHE A 232 -22.16 -24.36 -23.28
CA PHE A 232 -21.50 -25.62 -22.92
C PHE A 232 -19.96 -25.55 -23.10
N SER A 233 -19.49 -24.92 -24.18
CA SER A 233 -18.06 -24.71 -24.39
C SER A 233 -17.43 -23.86 -23.27
N LYS A 234 -18.09 -22.75 -22.88
CA LYS A 234 -17.62 -21.94 -21.75
C LYS A 234 -17.60 -22.73 -20.43
N PHE A 235 -18.62 -23.54 -20.20
CA PHE A 235 -18.70 -24.38 -19.01
C PHE A 235 -17.56 -25.40 -18.94
N LYS A 236 -17.19 -26.01 -20.07
CA LYS A 236 -16.08 -26.94 -20.16
C LYS A 236 -14.73 -26.30 -19.79
N HIS A 237 -14.45 -25.07 -20.27
CA HIS A 237 -13.24 -24.30 -19.91
C HIS A 237 -13.17 -23.87 -18.43
N PHE A 238 -14.24 -24.06 -17.66
CA PHE A 238 -14.23 -23.76 -16.22
C PHE A 238 -13.71 -24.95 -15.40
N PHE A 239 -13.61 -26.14 -15.99
CA PHE A 239 -13.20 -27.38 -15.34
C PHE A 239 -11.91 -27.99 -15.94
N ASP A 240 -11.39 -27.40 -17.01
CA ASP A 240 -10.07 -27.69 -17.58
C ASP A 240 -9.03 -26.69 -16.99
#